data_f28f0a37bed889911230cad1486d6290
#
_entry.id   f28f0a37bed889911230cad1486d6290
#
_cell.length_a   1.000
_cell.length_b   1.000
_cell.length_c   1.000
_cell.angle_alpha   90.00
_cell.angle_beta   90.00
_cell.angle_gamma   90.00
#
_symmetry.space_group_name_H-M   'P 1'
#
loop_
_entity.id
_entity.type
_entity.pdbx_description
1 polymer ?
#
loop_
_entity_poly.entity_id
_entity_poly.type
_entity_poly.pdbx_seq_one_letter_code
_entity_poly.pdbx_strand_id
1 'polypeptide(L)'
;LDTNGNTVDIGVSDLYSTTCNTTTAIYQAGSSVSDYTGPVVPFALSVPAASTQVSISAEAAHAVFGLSGKSSTLGGTWKDATPWTDPTYYFIRNSSSGSTVLSAVMFNVPKTKFWGIDRLSTDNLRDSMLATTEAEASIGILSIVDADVNRGNLRSLYLQSPGQISGYLPDSNKNSFDKMNVRDGHYPLWGYEHFFTPIGAGGVPSDAAKAFVTRFTIARLDQHLLDNIIAASLVPQCAMKVTRSAADMGNFSTNKGLQCGCYFDEKTAGKTDCTPCGSSSDCPSDHSACNYGYCEIN
;
A
#
# COMPACT_ATOMS: atom_id res chain seq x y z
N LEU A 1 -24.06 3.42 3.67
CA LEU A 1 -24.83 4.63 4.04
C LEU A 1 -23.88 5.62 4.66
N ASP A 2 -23.89 6.87 4.20
CA ASP A 2 -23.25 7.94 4.94
C ASP A 2 -24.04 8.24 6.24
N THR A 3 -23.50 9.10 7.10
CA THR A 3 -24.16 9.46 8.36
C THR A 3 -25.49 10.18 8.18
N ASN A 4 -25.82 10.62 6.95
CA ASN A 4 -27.05 11.31 6.60
C ASN A 4 -28.08 10.37 5.95
N GLY A 5 -27.79 9.08 5.84
CA GLY A 5 -28.68 8.08 5.26
C GLY A 5 -28.70 8.06 3.72
N ASN A 6 -27.75 8.73 3.06
CA ASN A 6 -27.64 8.67 1.61
C ASN A 6 -27.16 7.27 1.17
N THR A 7 -27.67 6.82 0.02
CA THR A 7 -27.19 5.60 -0.60
C THR A 7 -25.83 5.85 -1.23
N VAL A 8 -24.86 4.99 -0.93
CA VAL A 8 -23.52 5.01 -1.53
C VAL A 8 -23.43 3.83 -2.48
N ASP A 9 -23.13 4.08 -3.75
CA ASP A 9 -23.00 3.05 -4.78
C ASP A 9 -21.68 2.29 -4.68
N ILE A 10 -20.59 2.98 -4.30
CA ILE A 10 -19.24 2.40 -4.19
C ILE A 10 -18.57 2.95 -2.94
N GLY A 11 -18.08 2.05 -2.08
CA GLY A 11 -17.14 2.36 -1.01
C GLY A 11 -15.73 1.98 -1.45
N VAL A 12 -14.72 2.76 -1.01
CA VAL A 12 -13.31 2.51 -1.32
C VAL A 12 -12.54 2.33 -0.03
N SER A 13 -11.64 1.35 0.02
CA SER A 13 -10.79 1.06 1.19
C SER A 13 -9.51 0.33 0.79
N ASP A 14 -8.44 0.53 1.55
CA ASP A 14 -7.20 -0.24 1.43
C ASP A 14 -7.25 -1.60 2.16
N LEU A 15 -8.41 -1.98 2.67
CA LEU A 15 -8.58 -3.14 3.54
C LEU A 15 -9.68 -4.07 3.04
N TYR A 16 -9.51 -5.36 3.24
CA TYR A 16 -10.57 -6.34 3.04
C TYR A 16 -11.76 -6.06 3.97
N SER A 17 -12.98 -6.33 3.48
CA SER A 17 -14.21 -6.17 4.25
C SER A 17 -14.20 -6.94 5.57
N THR A 18 -13.54 -8.09 5.62
CA THR A 18 -13.40 -8.94 6.81
C THR A 18 -12.58 -8.30 7.93
N THR A 19 -11.73 -7.31 7.62
CA THR A 19 -10.92 -6.57 8.60
C THR A 19 -11.70 -5.44 9.25
N CYS A 20 -12.77 -4.99 8.64
CA CYS A 20 -13.71 -4.04 9.20
C CYS A 20 -14.55 -4.74 10.28
N ASN A 21 -14.06 -4.75 11.52
CA ASN A 21 -14.78 -5.31 12.64
C ASN A 21 -15.92 -4.38 13.05
N THR A 22 -17.10 -4.60 12.49
CA THR A 22 -18.28 -3.82 12.84
C THR A 22 -19.19 -4.63 13.76
N THR A 23 -19.38 -4.12 14.96
CA THR A 23 -20.42 -4.54 15.89
C THR A 23 -21.83 -4.11 15.44
N THR A 24 -21.94 -3.35 14.36
CA THR A 24 -23.20 -2.91 13.78
C THR A 24 -23.68 -3.91 12.72
N ALA A 25 -24.94 -4.31 12.84
CA ALA A 25 -25.61 -5.31 11.99
C ALA A 25 -25.59 -5.03 10.46
N ILE A 26 -25.05 -3.88 10.05
CA ILE A 26 -24.95 -3.44 8.65
C ILE A 26 -23.81 -4.15 7.89
N TYR A 27 -22.79 -4.65 8.60
CA TYR A 27 -21.62 -5.29 8.02
C TYR A 27 -21.34 -6.66 8.61
N GLN A 28 -22.36 -7.48 8.71
CA GLN A 28 -22.10 -8.89 9.01
C GLN A 28 -21.39 -9.51 7.81
N ALA A 29 -20.23 -10.12 8.08
CA ALA A 29 -19.39 -10.73 7.09
C ALA A 29 -20.22 -11.50 6.05
N GLY A 30 -20.13 -11.09 4.79
CA GLY A 30 -20.68 -11.83 3.66
C GLY A 30 -22.11 -11.50 3.24
N SER A 31 -22.85 -10.60 3.90
CA SER A 31 -24.28 -10.44 3.59
C SER A 31 -24.71 -9.19 2.84
N SER A 32 -23.87 -8.14 2.72
CA SER A 32 -24.35 -6.86 2.21
C SER A 32 -23.48 -6.15 1.18
N VAL A 33 -22.25 -6.57 0.96
CA VAL A 33 -21.34 -5.93 0.01
C VAL A 33 -20.54 -6.94 -0.81
N SER A 34 -20.39 -6.66 -2.11
CA SER A 34 -19.41 -7.31 -2.95
C SER A 34 -18.07 -6.59 -2.82
N ASP A 35 -16.97 -7.32 -2.80
CA ASP A 35 -15.61 -6.82 -2.67
C ASP A 35 -14.85 -7.07 -3.98
N TYR A 36 -14.35 -6.01 -4.59
CA TYR A 36 -13.58 -6.06 -5.84
C TYR A 36 -12.21 -5.45 -5.59
N THR A 37 -11.16 -6.19 -5.93
CA THR A 37 -9.78 -5.71 -5.77
C THR A 37 -9.34 -4.85 -6.95
N GLY A 38 -8.79 -3.70 -6.65
CA GLY A 38 -8.19 -2.74 -7.57
C GLY A 38 -6.65 -2.82 -7.58
N PRO A 39 -5.96 -1.70 -7.81
CA PRO A 39 -4.49 -1.64 -7.80
C PRO A 39 -3.92 -1.89 -6.39
N VAL A 40 -2.62 -2.14 -6.35
CA VAL A 40 -1.86 -2.26 -5.11
C VAL A 40 -1.46 -0.87 -4.61
N VAL A 41 -1.69 -0.63 -3.32
CA VAL A 41 -1.38 0.61 -2.60
C VAL A 41 -0.25 0.32 -1.60
N PRO A 42 1.00 0.67 -1.88
CA PRO A 42 2.07 0.61 -0.91
C PRO A 42 1.99 1.75 0.10
N PHE A 43 2.51 1.48 1.32
CA PHE A 43 2.71 2.49 2.35
C PHE A 43 4.19 2.57 2.72
N ALA A 44 4.66 3.75 3.07
CA ALA A 44 6.06 3.98 3.41
C ALA A 44 6.19 4.61 4.80
N LEU A 45 7.11 4.07 5.62
CA LEU A 45 7.60 4.83 6.76
C LEU A 45 8.49 5.93 6.25
N SER A 46 8.18 7.16 6.62
CA SER A 46 8.85 8.34 6.10
C SER A 46 9.32 9.25 7.22
N VAL A 47 10.41 9.96 6.97
CA VAL A 47 10.98 10.99 7.84
C VAL A 47 11.21 12.26 7.02
N PRO A 48 11.31 13.46 7.63
CA PRO A 48 11.76 14.65 6.93
C PRO A 48 13.12 14.43 6.25
N ALA A 49 13.35 15.00 5.08
CA ALA A 49 14.61 14.82 4.33
C ALA A 49 15.85 15.29 5.10
N ALA A 50 15.66 16.23 6.04
CA ALA A 50 16.71 16.74 6.93
C ALA A 50 17.16 15.72 8.00
N SER A 51 16.36 14.67 8.28
CA SER A 51 16.74 13.59 9.18
C SER A 51 17.92 12.78 8.61
N THR A 52 18.78 12.28 9.47
CA THR A 52 19.90 11.39 9.09
C THR A 52 19.46 9.91 9.00
N GLN A 53 18.25 9.60 9.46
CA GLN A 53 17.72 8.23 9.48
C GLN A 53 17.42 7.74 8.07
N VAL A 54 17.84 6.50 7.77
CA VAL A 54 17.69 5.90 6.43
C VAL A 54 16.94 4.57 6.45
N SER A 55 16.84 3.92 7.60
CA SER A 55 16.22 2.60 7.72
C SER A 55 15.54 2.40 9.07
N ILE A 56 14.60 1.45 9.09
CA ILE A 56 13.95 0.98 10.31
C ILE A 56 13.62 -0.51 10.15
N SER A 57 13.80 -1.30 11.21
CA SER A 57 13.30 -2.67 11.23
C SER A 57 11.85 -2.72 11.76
N ALA A 58 11.15 -3.81 11.47
CA ALA A 58 9.81 -4.03 12.01
C ALA A 58 9.80 -4.07 13.54
N GLU A 59 10.87 -4.59 14.15
CA GLU A 59 11.05 -4.61 15.60
C GLU A 59 11.27 -3.21 16.18
N ALA A 60 12.05 -2.36 15.50
CA ALA A 60 12.21 -0.96 15.88
C ALA A 60 10.89 -0.19 15.72
N ALA A 61 10.16 -0.43 14.63
CA ALA A 61 8.83 0.14 14.43
C ALA A 61 7.82 -0.32 15.49
N HIS A 62 7.90 -1.60 15.92
CA HIS A 62 7.15 -2.09 17.07
C HIS A 62 7.46 -1.29 18.33
N ALA A 63 8.75 -1.05 18.62
CA ALA A 63 9.15 -0.27 19.78
C ALA A 63 8.67 1.19 19.69
N VAL A 64 8.79 1.82 18.52
CA VAL A 64 8.35 3.19 18.26
C VAL A 64 6.83 3.29 18.46
N PHE A 65 6.06 2.59 17.64
CA PHE A 65 4.60 2.76 17.59
C PHE A 65 3.85 1.99 18.68
N GLY A 66 4.42 0.92 19.23
CA GLY A 66 3.80 0.11 20.27
C GLY A 66 4.19 0.50 21.69
N LEU A 67 5.41 1.05 21.89
CA LEU A 67 6.01 1.28 23.19
C LEU A 67 6.54 2.72 23.36
N SER A 68 6.08 3.66 22.54
CA SER A 68 6.55 5.07 22.55
C SER A 68 8.06 5.26 22.31
N GLY A 69 8.74 4.26 21.78
CA GLY A 69 10.19 4.28 21.57
C GLY A 69 11.03 4.20 22.85
N LYS A 70 10.41 4.08 24.04
CA LYS A 70 11.09 4.09 25.34
C LYS A 70 11.05 2.74 26.03
N SER A 71 12.19 2.26 26.46
CA SER A 71 12.35 1.03 27.25
C SER A 71 11.58 1.08 28.57
N SER A 72 11.50 2.25 29.18
CA SER A 72 10.78 2.48 30.44
C SER A 72 9.28 2.19 30.36
N THR A 73 8.69 2.21 29.17
CA THR A 73 7.25 1.93 28.97
C THR A 73 6.87 0.52 29.42
N LEU A 74 7.79 -0.45 29.36
CA LEU A 74 7.58 -1.83 29.81
C LEU A 74 8.41 -2.22 31.05
N GLY A 75 9.14 -1.28 31.64
CA GLY A 75 10.10 -1.61 32.72
C GLY A 75 11.23 -2.50 32.27
N GLY A 76 11.56 -2.49 30.97
CA GLY A 76 12.47 -3.42 30.33
C GLY A 76 13.94 -2.94 30.32
N THR A 77 14.82 -3.86 29.94
CA THR A 77 16.26 -3.62 29.83
C THR A 77 16.75 -3.36 28.38
N TRP A 78 15.83 -3.31 27.40
CA TRP A 78 16.17 -3.01 26.01
C TRP A 78 16.48 -1.51 25.83
N LYS A 79 17.19 -1.16 24.79
CA LYS A 79 17.56 0.24 24.52
C LYS A 79 16.38 0.99 23.94
N ASP A 80 16.29 2.29 24.25
CA ASP A 80 15.36 3.21 23.61
C ASP A 80 15.55 3.19 22.08
N ALA A 81 14.47 3.34 21.34
CA ALA A 81 14.46 3.37 19.88
C ALA A 81 14.89 4.76 19.35
N THR A 82 16.06 5.25 19.80
CA THR A 82 16.60 6.54 19.34
C THR A 82 16.77 6.58 17.82
N PRO A 83 16.41 7.73 17.18
CA PRO A 83 16.02 9.02 17.79
C PRO A 83 14.51 9.11 18.13
N TRP A 84 13.72 8.11 17.82
CA TRP A 84 12.26 8.11 17.99
C TRP A 84 11.89 7.70 19.41
N THR A 85 11.89 8.68 20.32
CA THR A 85 11.57 8.48 21.75
C THR A 85 10.52 9.45 22.27
N ASP A 86 9.96 10.28 21.40
CA ASP A 86 8.90 11.24 21.73
C ASP A 86 7.70 11.06 20.78
N PRO A 87 6.61 10.47 21.26
CA PRO A 87 5.43 10.19 20.44
C PRO A 87 4.68 11.45 19.95
N THR A 88 5.03 12.64 20.41
CA THR A 88 4.47 13.89 19.84
C THR A 88 4.93 14.16 18.41
N TYR A 89 6.01 13.51 17.98
CA TYR A 89 6.56 13.59 16.63
C TYR A 89 6.28 12.34 15.77
N TYR A 90 5.43 11.40 16.25
CA TYR A 90 4.97 10.29 15.41
C TYR A 90 3.64 10.69 14.77
N PHE A 91 3.63 10.80 13.47
CA PHE A 91 2.46 11.20 12.70
C PHE A 91 1.76 9.97 12.15
N ILE A 92 0.57 9.69 12.66
CA ILE A 92 -0.20 8.51 12.34
C ILE A 92 -1.62 8.87 11.89
N ARG A 93 -2.32 7.88 11.39
CA ARG A 93 -3.76 7.90 11.16
C ARG A 93 -4.46 7.10 12.27
N ASN A 94 -5.75 7.29 12.41
CA ASN A 94 -6.55 6.55 13.39
C ASN A 94 -6.61 5.04 13.10
N SER A 95 -7.12 4.28 14.06
CA SER A 95 -7.18 2.81 14.02
C SER A 95 -8.11 2.21 12.96
N SER A 96 -8.85 3.03 12.20
CA SER A 96 -9.68 2.59 11.07
C SER A 96 -9.04 2.85 9.70
N SER A 97 -7.92 3.58 9.65
CA SER A 97 -7.19 3.85 8.41
C SER A 97 -6.43 2.61 7.94
N GLY A 98 -6.45 2.34 6.62
CA GLY A 98 -5.71 1.24 6.01
C GLY A 98 -4.22 1.25 6.34
N SER A 99 -3.56 2.42 6.26
CA SER A 99 -2.15 2.56 6.63
C SER A 99 -1.85 2.09 8.06
N THR A 100 -2.69 2.46 9.04
CA THR A 100 -2.53 2.04 10.43
C THR A 100 -2.82 0.56 10.61
N VAL A 101 -3.87 0.04 9.98
CA VAL A 101 -4.26 -1.38 10.12
C VAL A 101 -3.19 -2.31 9.52
N LEU A 102 -2.72 -2.03 8.31
CA LEU A 102 -1.67 -2.83 7.68
C LEU A 102 -0.35 -2.76 8.46
N SER A 103 0.02 -1.57 8.92
CA SER A 103 1.20 -1.39 9.77
C SER A 103 1.07 -2.09 11.13
N ALA A 104 -0.15 -2.13 11.69
CA ALA A 104 -0.44 -2.84 12.93
C ALA A 104 -0.11 -4.34 12.82
N VAL A 105 -0.50 -4.96 11.71
CA VAL A 105 -0.17 -6.36 11.43
C VAL A 105 1.35 -6.52 11.22
N MET A 106 1.95 -5.65 10.39
CA MET A 106 3.38 -5.70 10.07
C MET A 106 4.27 -5.58 11.31
N PHE A 107 3.95 -4.63 12.20
CA PHE A 107 4.76 -4.33 13.37
C PHE A 107 4.31 -5.08 14.62
N ASN A 108 3.29 -5.93 14.51
CA ASN A 108 2.71 -6.66 15.64
C ASN A 108 2.29 -5.72 16.79
N VAL A 109 1.65 -4.60 16.46
CA VAL A 109 1.11 -3.61 17.41
C VAL A 109 -0.40 -3.57 17.23
N PRO A 110 -1.22 -3.77 18.28
CA PRO A 110 -2.66 -3.63 18.14
C PRO A 110 -3.02 -2.24 17.58
N LYS A 111 -3.84 -2.17 16.52
CA LYS A 111 -4.18 -0.91 15.82
C LYS A 111 -4.71 0.21 16.73
N THR A 112 -5.31 -0.14 17.87
CA THR A 112 -5.83 0.79 18.89
C THR A 112 -4.78 1.20 19.92
N LYS A 113 -3.56 0.69 19.81
CA LYS A 113 -2.45 0.93 20.76
C LYS A 113 -1.26 1.64 20.12
N PHE A 114 -1.41 2.15 18.90
CA PHE A 114 -0.37 2.95 18.28
C PHE A 114 -0.13 4.23 19.06
N TRP A 115 1.12 4.46 19.42
CA TRP A 115 1.58 5.75 19.89
C TRP A 115 1.76 6.72 18.73
N GLY A 116 1.40 7.98 18.96
CA GLY A 116 1.53 9.06 17.99
C GLY A 116 0.31 9.96 17.95
N ILE A 117 0.38 10.96 17.11
CA ILE A 117 -0.68 11.96 16.93
C ILE A 117 -1.47 11.62 15.68
N ASP A 118 -2.75 11.29 15.86
CA ASP A 118 -3.68 11.12 14.72
C ASP A 118 -3.88 12.45 14.01
N ARG A 119 -3.55 12.47 12.72
CA ARG A 119 -3.68 13.64 11.85
C ARG A 119 -4.97 13.66 11.03
N LEU A 120 -5.90 12.79 11.30
CA LEU A 120 -7.25 12.71 10.72
C LEU A 120 -7.30 12.42 9.21
N SER A 121 -6.39 13.00 8.41
CA SER A 121 -6.28 12.77 6.98
C SER A 121 -4.83 12.54 6.56
N THR A 122 -4.60 11.94 5.40
CA THR A 122 -3.24 11.74 4.85
C THR A 122 -2.60 13.09 4.53
N ASP A 123 -3.36 14.05 4.02
CA ASP A 123 -2.88 15.41 3.77
C ASP A 123 -2.38 16.09 5.04
N ASN A 124 -3.17 16.07 6.11
CA ASN A 124 -2.76 16.66 7.39
C ASN A 124 -1.53 15.96 7.98
N LEU A 125 -1.40 14.63 7.78
CA LEU A 125 -0.22 13.88 8.20
C LEU A 125 1.01 14.34 7.42
N ARG A 126 0.94 14.36 6.10
CA ARG A 126 1.97 14.86 5.20
C ARG A 126 2.38 16.28 5.56
N ASP A 127 1.43 17.18 5.69
CA ASP A 127 1.68 18.61 5.99
C ASP A 127 2.33 18.78 7.36
N SER A 128 1.94 17.97 8.34
CA SER A 128 2.59 17.96 9.67
C SER A 128 4.04 17.49 9.60
N MET A 129 4.34 16.49 8.77
CA MET A 129 5.72 16.03 8.55
C MET A 129 6.56 17.09 7.81
N LEU A 130 5.98 17.81 6.87
CA LEU A 130 6.65 18.89 6.16
C LEU A 130 6.92 20.12 7.04
N ALA A 131 6.06 20.38 8.01
CA ALA A 131 6.13 21.54 8.90
C ALA A 131 6.94 21.31 10.18
N THR A 132 7.34 20.06 10.50
CA THR A 132 8.06 19.77 11.74
C THR A 132 9.46 20.40 11.76
N THR A 133 9.85 20.94 12.92
CA THR A 133 11.21 21.43 13.18
C THR A 133 12.12 20.32 13.75
N GLU A 134 11.54 19.22 14.22
CA GLU A 134 12.25 18.11 14.88
C GLU A 134 12.45 16.92 13.91
N ALA A 135 13.25 17.15 12.88
CA ALA A 135 13.42 16.20 11.78
C ALA A 135 13.89 14.80 12.23
N GLU A 136 14.81 14.72 13.20
CA GLU A 136 15.33 13.44 13.70
C GLU A 136 14.30 12.68 14.55
N ALA A 137 13.47 13.37 15.31
CA ALA A 137 12.45 12.76 16.17
C ALA A 137 11.17 12.38 15.38
N SER A 138 11.00 12.93 14.18
CA SER A 138 9.78 12.80 13.40
C SER A 138 9.77 11.53 12.55
N ILE A 139 8.64 10.81 12.60
CA ILE A 139 8.37 9.66 11.73
C ILE A 139 6.88 9.58 11.42
N GLY A 140 6.52 9.16 10.22
CA GLY A 140 5.12 8.97 9.81
C GLY A 140 4.94 7.80 8.85
N ILE A 141 3.69 7.37 8.70
CA ILE A 141 3.29 6.31 7.76
C ILE A 141 2.43 6.96 6.67
N LEU A 142 3.00 7.11 5.49
CA LEU A 142 2.36 7.72 4.32
C LEU A 142 1.92 6.68 3.30
N SER A 143 0.89 7.00 2.52
CA SER A 143 0.67 6.32 1.26
C SER A 143 1.84 6.57 0.31
N ILE A 144 2.10 5.64 -0.59
CA ILE A 144 3.18 5.82 -1.57
C ILE A 144 2.95 7.03 -2.46
N VAL A 145 1.70 7.39 -2.72
CA VAL A 145 1.31 8.57 -3.51
C VAL A 145 1.89 9.83 -2.88
N ASP A 146 1.63 10.03 -1.58
CA ASP A 146 2.14 11.19 -0.84
C ASP A 146 3.66 11.15 -0.65
N ALA A 147 4.22 9.98 -0.39
CA ALA A 147 5.65 9.81 -0.24
C ALA A 147 6.41 10.14 -1.53
N ASP A 148 5.91 9.69 -2.68
CA ASP A 148 6.54 9.90 -3.98
C ASP A 148 6.50 11.36 -4.44
N VAL A 149 5.36 12.02 -4.28
CA VAL A 149 5.20 13.44 -4.65
C VAL A 149 6.10 14.34 -3.79
N ASN A 150 6.41 13.92 -2.56
CA ASN A 150 7.17 14.73 -1.61
C ASN A 150 8.62 14.28 -1.40
N ARG A 151 9.20 13.43 -2.27
CA ARG A 151 10.58 12.88 -2.12
C ARG A 151 11.67 13.92 -1.92
N GLY A 152 11.47 15.15 -2.39
CA GLY A 152 12.41 16.25 -2.17
C GLY A 152 12.47 16.73 -0.70
N ASN A 153 11.39 16.54 0.05
CA ASN A 153 11.24 17.04 1.41
C ASN A 153 11.03 15.92 2.44
N LEU A 154 10.59 14.75 1.99
CA LEU A 154 10.39 13.55 2.80
C LEU A 154 11.21 12.40 2.24
N ARG A 155 11.75 11.58 3.12
CA ARG A 155 12.52 10.38 2.78
C ARG A 155 11.79 9.15 3.26
N SER A 156 11.53 8.20 2.36
CA SER A 156 11.11 6.85 2.73
C SER A 156 12.27 6.09 3.35
N LEU A 157 12.03 5.39 4.45
CA LEU A 157 13.00 4.54 5.12
C LEU A 157 13.06 3.16 4.44
N TYR A 158 14.26 2.58 4.40
CA TYR A 158 14.39 1.15 4.12
C TYR A 158 13.73 0.38 5.25
N LEU A 159 12.69 -0.39 4.95
CA LEU A 159 11.98 -1.22 5.90
C LEU A 159 12.54 -2.64 5.87
N GLN A 160 13.08 -3.09 7.00
CA GLN A 160 13.45 -4.48 7.21
C GLN A 160 12.27 -5.21 7.84
N SER A 161 11.62 -6.07 7.08
CA SER A 161 10.49 -6.86 7.56
C SER A 161 10.95 -8.07 8.38
N PRO A 162 10.07 -8.67 9.20
CA PRO A 162 10.44 -9.85 9.97
C PRO A 162 11.03 -10.96 9.10
N GLY A 163 12.17 -11.50 9.51
CA GLY A 163 12.88 -12.57 8.79
C GLY A 163 13.79 -12.12 7.64
N GLN A 164 13.81 -10.83 7.30
CA GLN A 164 14.75 -10.29 6.30
C GLN A 164 16.08 -9.92 6.94
N ILE A 165 17.17 -10.07 6.18
CA ILE A 165 18.52 -9.69 6.61
C ILE A 165 18.89 -8.25 6.26
N SER A 166 18.10 -7.59 5.41
CA SER A 166 18.28 -6.19 4.99
C SER A 166 16.93 -5.51 4.80
N GLY A 167 16.93 -4.18 4.87
CA GLY A 167 15.75 -3.37 4.57
C GLY A 167 15.62 -3.08 3.07
N TYR A 168 14.39 -2.87 2.63
CA TYR A 168 14.04 -2.53 1.25
C TYR A 168 13.23 -1.22 1.22
N LEU A 169 13.40 -0.42 0.17
CA LEU A 169 12.46 0.62 -0.22
C LEU A 169 11.31 0.00 -1.03
N PRO A 170 10.19 0.68 -1.23
CA PRO A 170 9.19 0.25 -2.20
C PRO A 170 9.75 0.06 -3.61
N ASP A 171 10.67 0.93 -4.01
CA ASP A 171 11.35 0.96 -5.30
C ASP A 171 12.69 0.23 -5.26
N SER A 172 13.29 -0.05 -6.42
CA SER A 172 14.62 -0.66 -6.53
C SER A 172 15.72 0.18 -5.86
N ASN A 173 15.57 1.49 -5.87
CA ASN A 173 16.44 2.43 -5.17
C ASN A 173 15.72 3.78 -4.90
N LYS A 174 16.38 4.66 -4.16
CA LYS A 174 15.79 5.96 -3.74
C LYS A 174 15.43 6.93 -4.87
N ASN A 175 15.94 6.74 -6.07
CA ASN A 175 15.70 7.60 -7.22
C ASN A 175 14.72 7.01 -8.24
N SER A 176 14.36 5.73 -8.08
CA SER A 176 13.43 5.02 -8.96
C SER A 176 11.98 5.20 -8.50
N PHE A 177 11.06 5.00 -9.45
CA PHE A 177 9.61 4.94 -9.21
C PHE A 177 9.02 3.59 -9.64
N ASP A 178 9.87 2.57 -9.80
CA ASP A 178 9.55 1.28 -10.40
C ASP A 178 8.84 0.29 -9.47
N LYS A 179 8.67 0.63 -8.18
CA LYS A 179 8.03 -0.25 -7.19
C LYS A 179 8.51 -1.70 -7.23
N MET A 180 9.77 -1.90 -7.65
CA MET A 180 10.33 -3.23 -7.91
C MET A 180 10.20 -4.13 -6.68
N ASN A 181 10.55 -3.62 -5.50
CA ASN A 181 10.52 -4.42 -4.27
C ASN A 181 9.09 -4.70 -3.77
N VAL A 182 8.12 -3.85 -4.10
CA VAL A 182 6.69 -4.14 -3.88
C VAL A 182 6.25 -5.24 -4.83
N ARG A 183 6.56 -5.11 -6.11
CA ARG A 183 6.12 -6.01 -7.18
C ARG A 183 6.62 -7.44 -7.00
N ASP A 184 7.84 -7.61 -6.50
CA ASP A 184 8.45 -8.94 -6.28
C ASP A 184 8.29 -9.48 -4.85
N GLY A 185 7.66 -8.70 -3.94
CA GLY A 185 7.34 -9.12 -2.59
C GLY A 185 8.43 -8.87 -1.54
N HIS A 186 9.57 -8.24 -1.89
CA HIS A 186 10.59 -7.88 -0.90
C HIS A 186 10.13 -6.76 0.05
N TYR A 187 9.30 -5.85 -0.44
CA TYR A 187 8.66 -4.80 0.38
C TYR A 187 7.20 -5.17 0.64
N PRO A 188 6.85 -5.71 1.83
CA PRO A 188 5.52 -6.27 2.05
C PRO A 188 4.49 -5.30 2.62
N LEU A 189 4.84 -4.04 2.95
CA LEU A 189 3.86 -3.10 3.53
C LEU A 189 3.00 -2.47 2.42
N TRP A 190 2.00 -3.23 1.96
CA TRP A 190 1.04 -2.82 0.96
C TRP A 190 -0.29 -3.59 1.09
N GLY A 191 -1.37 -3.00 0.63
CA GLY A 191 -2.68 -3.61 0.46
C GLY A 191 -3.20 -3.47 -0.95
N TYR A 192 -4.36 -4.06 -1.23
CA TYR A 192 -5.13 -3.72 -2.43
C TYR A 192 -6.06 -2.55 -2.14
N GLU A 193 -6.30 -1.72 -3.13
CA GLU A 193 -7.51 -0.90 -3.16
C GLU A 193 -8.71 -1.84 -3.31
N HIS A 194 -9.72 -1.65 -2.49
CA HIS A 194 -10.96 -2.41 -2.53
C HIS A 194 -12.12 -1.51 -2.90
N PHE A 195 -12.95 -1.99 -3.81
CA PHE A 195 -14.20 -1.34 -4.19
C PHE A 195 -15.36 -2.17 -3.66
N PHE A 196 -16.09 -1.63 -2.69
CA PHE A 196 -17.24 -2.26 -2.10
C PHE A 196 -18.51 -1.73 -2.75
N THR A 197 -19.37 -2.62 -3.24
CA THR A 197 -20.68 -2.26 -3.75
C THR A 197 -21.78 -2.92 -2.93
N PRO A 198 -22.91 -2.24 -2.68
CA PRO A 198 -24.04 -2.84 -1.98
C PRO A 198 -24.58 -4.05 -2.76
N ILE A 199 -24.89 -5.12 -2.04
CA ILE A 199 -25.71 -6.21 -2.55
C ILE A 199 -27.15 -5.83 -2.18
N GLY A 200 -27.86 -5.14 -3.06
CA GLY A 200 -29.24 -4.72 -2.82
C GLY A 200 -30.22 -5.89 -2.72
N ALA A 201 -31.51 -5.61 -2.51
CA ALA A 201 -32.58 -6.61 -2.44
C ALA A 201 -32.69 -7.53 -3.68
N GLY A 202 -31.96 -7.25 -4.75
CA GLY A 202 -31.75 -8.08 -5.94
C GLY A 202 -30.30 -8.49 -6.18
N GLY A 203 -29.37 -8.21 -5.25
CA GLY A 203 -27.97 -8.64 -5.33
C GLY A 203 -27.13 -7.94 -6.42
N VAL A 204 -27.61 -6.87 -7.04
CA VAL A 204 -26.94 -6.24 -8.18
C VAL A 204 -26.58 -4.80 -7.84
N PRO A 205 -25.28 -4.40 -7.96
CA PRO A 205 -24.89 -3.00 -7.87
C PRO A 205 -25.59 -2.19 -8.98
N SER A 206 -25.71 -0.86 -8.77
CA SER A 206 -26.20 0.02 -9.84
C SER A 206 -25.39 -0.17 -11.11
N ASP A 207 -25.96 0.10 -12.29
CA ASP A 207 -25.27 -0.03 -13.57
C ASP A 207 -23.99 0.82 -13.60
N ALA A 208 -23.99 1.99 -12.95
CA ALA A 208 -22.83 2.86 -12.83
C ALA A 208 -21.71 2.20 -11.98
N ALA A 209 -22.07 1.65 -10.80
CA ALA A 209 -21.12 0.94 -9.94
C ALA A 209 -20.56 -0.29 -10.64
N LYS A 210 -21.40 -1.07 -11.32
CA LYS A 210 -20.99 -2.22 -12.11
C LYS A 210 -20.03 -1.84 -13.23
N ALA A 211 -20.34 -0.79 -13.98
CA ALA A 211 -19.49 -0.29 -15.06
C ALA A 211 -18.12 0.18 -14.52
N PHE A 212 -18.10 0.80 -13.34
CA PHE A 212 -16.86 1.23 -12.68
C PHE A 212 -16.02 0.03 -12.25
N VAL A 213 -16.54 -0.88 -11.42
CA VAL A 213 -15.75 -2.00 -10.87
C VAL A 213 -15.29 -2.96 -11.97
N THR A 214 -16.10 -3.15 -13.03
CA THR A 214 -15.72 -4.00 -14.17
C THR A 214 -14.43 -3.53 -14.82
N ARG A 215 -14.15 -2.22 -14.86
CA ARG A 215 -12.91 -1.69 -15.45
C ARG A 215 -11.66 -2.14 -14.72
N PHE A 216 -11.74 -2.40 -13.40
CA PHE A 216 -10.62 -2.86 -12.58
C PHE A 216 -10.50 -4.38 -12.50
N THR A 217 -11.59 -5.10 -12.74
CA THR A 217 -11.67 -6.56 -12.55
C THR A 217 -11.55 -7.37 -13.85
N ILE A 218 -11.50 -6.69 -14.99
CA ILE A 218 -11.30 -7.34 -16.29
C ILE A 218 -9.85 -7.84 -16.42
N ALA A 219 -9.67 -8.99 -17.07
CA ALA A 219 -8.37 -9.65 -17.17
C ALA A 219 -7.29 -8.76 -17.81
N ARG A 220 -7.67 -7.90 -18.75
CA ARG A 220 -6.79 -6.93 -19.39
C ARG A 220 -7.36 -5.52 -19.17
N LEU A 221 -6.67 -4.72 -18.38
CA LEU A 221 -7.06 -3.32 -18.13
C LEU A 221 -7.00 -2.50 -19.43
N ASP A 222 -7.88 -1.50 -19.51
CA ASP A 222 -7.74 -0.45 -20.52
C ASP A 222 -6.42 0.31 -20.32
N GLN A 223 -5.73 0.67 -21.40
CA GLN A 223 -4.41 1.29 -21.32
C GLN A 223 -4.44 2.65 -20.64
N HIS A 224 -5.50 3.45 -20.82
CA HIS A 224 -5.62 4.74 -20.14
C HIS A 224 -5.80 4.57 -18.63
N LEU A 225 -6.57 3.54 -18.22
CA LEU A 225 -6.70 3.22 -16.79
C LEU A 225 -5.36 2.76 -16.21
N LEU A 226 -4.63 1.92 -16.95
CA LEU A 226 -3.30 1.46 -16.57
C LEU A 226 -2.33 2.64 -16.39
N ASP A 227 -2.30 3.57 -17.35
CA ASP A 227 -1.49 4.79 -17.29
C ASP A 227 -1.84 5.66 -16.07
N ASN A 228 -3.12 5.80 -15.75
CA ASN A 228 -3.57 6.57 -14.59
C ASN A 228 -3.17 5.92 -13.25
N ILE A 229 -3.27 4.60 -13.14
CA ILE A 229 -2.82 3.84 -11.98
C ILE A 229 -1.31 4.07 -11.76
N ILE A 230 -0.52 3.95 -12.82
CA ILE A 230 0.93 4.14 -12.77
C ILE A 230 1.29 5.59 -12.42
N ALA A 231 0.62 6.57 -13.04
CA ALA A 231 0.84 8.00 -12.78
C ALA A 231 0.49 8.39 -11.33
N ALA A 232 -0.42 7.66 -10.70
CA ALA A 232 -0.75 7.82 -9.29
C ALA A 232 0.24 7.10 -8.34
N SER A 233 1.37 6.61 -8.82
CA SER A 233 2.35 5.80 -8.05
C SER A 233 1.81 4.48 -7.50
N LEU A 234 0.63 4.05 -7.95
CA LEU A 234 0.04 2.77 -7.61
C LEU A 234 0.57 1.66 -8.52
N VAL A 235 0.44 0.40 -8.08
CA VAL A 235 0.89 -0.74 -8.89
C VAL A 235 -0.33 -1.50 -9.40
N PRO A 236 -0.54 -1.60 -10.73
CA PRO A 236 -1.60 -2.45 -11.27
C PRO A 236 -1.29 -3.91 -10.97
N GLN A 237 -2.32 -4.71 -10.69
CA GLN A 237 -2.13 -6.12 -10.31
C GLN A 237 -1.35 -6.92 -11.37
N CYS A 238 -1.50 -6.58 -12.65
CA CYS A 238 -0.75 -7.23 -13.74
C CYS A 238 0.76 -6.95 -13.71
N ALA A 239 1.23 -5.88 -13.03
CA ALA A 239 2.65 -5.61 -12.87
C ALA A 239 3.27 -6.31 -11.64
N MET A 240 2.43 -6.91 -10.79
CA MET A 240 2.88 -7.64 -9.60
C MET A 240 3.37 -9.04 -9.98
N LYS A 241 4.51 -9.46 -9.40
CA LYS A 241 5.00 -10.84 -9.48
C LYS A 241 4.43 -11.73 -8.38
N VAL A 242 3.86 -11.11 -7.35
CA VAL A 242 3.21 -11.80 -6.22
C VAL A 242 1.79 -11.29 -6.01
N THR A 243 0.95 -12.15 -5.45
CA THR A 243 -0.40 -11.81 -4.97
C THR A 243 -0.51 -12.11 -3.49
N ARG A 244 -1.45 -11.47 -2.80
CA ARG A 244 -1.82 -11.84 -1.43
C ARG A 244 -3.05 -12.73 -1.41
N SER A 245 -3.10 -13.60 -0.41
CA SER A 245 -4.34 -14.30 -0.04
C SER A 245 -5.42 -13.30 0.42
N ALA A 246 -6.67 -13.75 0.49
CA ALA A 246 -7.84 -12.94 0.82
C ALA A 246 -7.86 -12.47 2.30
N ALA A 247 -6.79 -11.84 2.76
CA ALA A 247 -6.66 -11.24 4.08
C ALA A 247 -5.60 -10.13 4.03
N ASP A 248 -5.80 -9.09 4.83
CA ASP A 248 -4.80 -8.03 4.98
C ASP A 248 -3.49 -8.59 5.51
N MET A 249 -2.40 -8.20 4.87
CA MET A 249 -1.05 -8.73 5.15
C MET A 249 -0.93 -10.26 5.05
N GLY A 250 -1.81 -10.91 4.27
CA GLY A 250 -1.77 -12.34 4.01
C GLY A 250 -0.51 -12.79 3.29
N ASN A 251 -0.27 -14.10 3.26
CA ASN A 251 0.90 -14.70 2.62
C ASN A 251 0.93 -14.43 1.11
N PHE A 252 2.13 -14.35 0.58
CA PHE A 252 2.35 -14.22 -0.86
C PHE A 252 2.21 -15.54 -1.60
N SER A 253 1.70 -15.43 -2.82
CA SER A 253 1.72 -16.47 -3.84
C SER A 253 2.22 -15.86 -5.15
N THR A 254 2.75 -16.68 -6.04
CA THR A 254 3.14 -16.23 -7.38
C THR A 254 1.91 -15.71 -8.13
N ASN A 255 2.01 -14.54 -8.74
CA ASN A 255 0.98 -14.03 -9.64
C ASN A 255 1.01 -14.84 -10.95
N LYS A 256 -0.12 -15.48 -11.27
CA LYS A 256 -0.31 -16.28 -12.49
C LYS A 256 -1.27 -15.59 -13.48
N GLY A 257 -1.67 -14.35 -13.19
CA GLY A 257 -2.52 -13.56 -14.07
C GLY A 257 -1.74 -12.99 -15.25
N LEU A 258 -2.47 -12.31 -16.15
CA LEU A 258 -1.90 -11.55 -17.25
C LEU A 258 -0.84 -10.58 -16.71
N GLN A 259 0.35 -10.58 -17.32
CA GLN A 259 1.48 -9.73 -16.91
C GLN A 259 1.53 -8.44 -17.74
N CYS A 260 1.93 -7.35 -17.08
CA CYS A 260 2.22 -6.05 -17.70
C CYS A 260 3.46 -5.39 -17.07
N GLY A 261 4.38 -6.19 -16.55
CA GLY A 261 5.58 -5.72 -15.85
C GLY A 261 6.48 -4.90 -16.77
N CYS A 262 6.65 -5.32 -17.99
CA CYS A 262 7.45 -4.62 -18.99
C CYS A 262 6.88 -3.24 -19.35
N TYR A 263 5.57 -3.15 -19.51
CA TYR A 263 4.89 -1.87 -19.74
C TYR A 263 5.03 -0.95 -18.53
N PHE A 264 4.89 -1.48 -17.33
CA PHE A 264 5.10 -0.73 -16.08
C PHE A 264 6.52 -0.15 -16.01
N ASP A 265 7.54 -0.97 -16.30
CA ASP A 265 8.95 -0.55 -16.31
C ASP A 265 9.21 0.56 -17.34
N GLU A 266 8.66 0.43 -18.54
CA GLU A 266 8.75 1.50 -19.57
C GLU A 266 8.15 2.81 -19.06
N LYS A 267 6.98 2.77 -18.43
CA LYS A 267 6.27 3.97 -17.95
C LYS A 267 6.96 4.62 -16.74
N THR A 268 7.58 3.83 -15.86
CA THR A 268 8.18 4.33 -14.61
C THR A 268 9.66 4.67 -14.73
N ALA A 269 10.40 3.96 -15.60
CA ALA A 269 11.84 4.14 -15.79
C ALA A 269 12.21 4.73 -17.17
N GLY A 270 11.24 4.90 -18.08
CA GLY A 270 11.45 5.34 -19.46
C GLY A 270 12.19 4.31 -20.30
N LYS A 271 12.31 3.07 -19.85
CA LYS A 271 12.95 1.94 -20.54
C LYS A 271 12.52 0.62 -19.95
N THR A 272 12.59 -0.42 -20.78
CA THR A 272 12.47 -1.81 -20.36
C THR A 272 13.47 -2.66 -21.15
N ASP A 273 13.92 -3.75 -20.55
CA ASP A 273 14.77 -4.74 -21.24
C ASP A 273 13.92 -5.81 -21.97
N CYS A 274 12.61 -5.66 -21.95
CA CYS A 274 11.68 -6.59 -22.59
C CYS A 274 11.64 -6.42 -24.11
N THR A 275 11.40 -7.50 -24.82
CA THR A 275 11.26 -7.51 -26.28
C THR A 275 9.94 -6.84 -26.68
N PRO A 276 9.94 -5.79 -27.53
CA PRO A 276 8.71 -5.22 -28.09
C PRO A 276 8.00 -6.24 -28.99
N CYS A 277 6.66 -6.16 -29.04
CA CYS A 277 5.84 -7.04 -29.89
C CYS A 277 4.59 -6.34 -30.43
N GLY A 278 4.12 -6.77 -31.59
CA GLY A 278 2.83 -6.45 -32.17
C GLY A 278 1.79 -7.55 -31.94
N SER A 279 2.27 -8.77 -31.76
CA SER A 279 1.44 -9.97 -31.55
C SER A 279 2.23 -11.02 -30.76
N SER A 280 1.56 -12.03 -30.21
CA SER A 280 2.24 -13.10 -29.47
C SER A 280 3.15 -13.97 -30.34
N SER A 281 3.00 -13.96 -31.69
CA SER A 281 3.92 -14.63 -32.59
C SER A 281 5.31 -13.99 -32.66
N ASP A 282 5.45 -12.74 -32.21
CA ASP A 282 6.72 -12.02 -32.19
C ASP A 282 7.55 -12.36 -30.93
N CYS A 283 6.95 -13.09 -30.01
CA CYS A 283 7.53 -13.34 -28.69
C CYS A 283 8.24 -14.69 -28.60
N PRO A 284 9.37 -14.76 -27.85
CA PRO A 284 10.06 -16.02 -27.58
C PRO A 284 9.20 -16.94 -26.69
N SER A 285 9.49 -18.23 -26.69
CA SER A 285 8.67 -19.25 -26.04
C SER A 285 8.56 -19.11 -24.51
N ASP A 286 9.56 -18.51 -23.88
CA ASP A 286 9.61 -18.25 -22.43
C ASP A 286 8.88 -16.96 -22.00
N HIS A 287 8.55 -16.08 -22.95
CA HIS A 287 7.78 -14.85 -22.76
C HIS A 287 6.70 -14.76 -23.85
N SER A 288 5.85 -15.76 -23.91
CA SER A 288 5.02 -16.07 -25.09
C SER A 288 3.80 -15.17 -25.29
N ALA A 289 3.50 -14.27 -24.36
CA ALA A 289 2.36 -13.36 -24.44
C ALA A 289 2.78 -11.95 -24.84
N CYS A 290 2.13 -11.37 -25.86
CA CYS A 290 2.29 -9.96 -26.19
C CYS A 290 1.26 -9.12 -25.42
N ASN A 291 1.71 -8.47 -24.36
CA ASN A 291 0.87 -7.64 -23.52
C ASN A 291 1.33 -6.18 -23.54
N TYR A 292 0.44 -5.26 -23.88
CA TYR A 292 0.72 -3.81 -23.93
C TYR A 292 1.96 -3.43 -24.75
N GLY A 293 2.24 -4.22 -25.82
CA GLY A 293 3.36 -3.99 -26.75
C GLY A 293 4.68 -4.64 -26.35
N TYR A 294 4.69 -5.48 -25.30
CA TYR A 294 5.88 -6.19 -24.82
C TYR A 294 5.61 -7.68 -24.63
N CYS A 295 6.65 -8.48 -24.88
CA CYS A 295 6.63 -9.91 -24.58
C CYS A 295 6.74 -10.14 -23.09
N GLU A 296 5.74 -10.80 -22.53
CA GLU A 296 5.60 -11.09 -21.10
C GLU A 296 5.49 -12.60 -20.85
N ILE A 297 5.75 -13.04 -19.65
CA ILE A 297 5.47 -14.40 -19.20
C ILE A 297 3.94 -14.61 -19.22
N ASN A 298 3.50 -15.77 -19.70
CA ASN A 298 2.08 -16.10 -19.77
C ASN A 298 1.64 -16.91 -18.55
#